data_53c4e39bea7737d973158af69582034e
#
_entry.id   53c4e39bea7737d973158af69582034e
#
_cell.length_a   1.000
_cell.length_b   1.000
_cell.length_c   1.000
_cell.angle_alpha   90.00
_cell.angle_beta   90.00
_cell.angle_gamma   90.00
#
_symmetry.space_group_name_H-M   'P 1'
#
loop_
_entity.id
_entity.type
_entity.pdbx_description
1 polymer ?
#
loop_
_entity_poly.entity_id
_entity_poly.type
_entity_poly.pdbx_seq_one_letter_code
_entity_poly.pdbx_strand_id
1 'polypeptide(L)'
;MDYMNLNAFISKKTTPVDYLTSWEAPSNIALIKYWGKQDSQIPKNPSLSFTLSSSVSKTEVSFKPKKSGKFDFDFYFEKKLKPEFKPKLQIFFKRIESYIPWIKGHDLIIKSHNSFPHSSGIASSASAMASLSLCLMDLERHFFPSMNKSFFYQKASFLARLGSGSAARSVLGPVTLWGENRTLETCSNLYAINFGEDLNPVFKSYQDTILLVDRGIKVISSSKGHDLMHEHPFASNRFLQASNNLDSLLPIMKSG
;
A
#
# COMPACT_ATOMS: atom_id res chain seq x y z
N MET A 1 -16.47 14.43 12.43
CA MET A 1 -15.32 14.54 11.51
C MET A 1 -14.06 14.49 12.36
N ASP A 2 -13.52 13.30 12.55
CA ASP A 2 -12.20 13.18 13.15
C ASP A 2 -11.19 13.79 12.18
N TYR A 3 -10.64 14.93 12.56
CA TYR A 3 -9.45 15.46 11.90
C TYR A 3 -8.40 14.39 12.04
N MET A 4 -8.12 13.73 10.93
CA MET A 4 -7.15 12.64 10.77
C MET A 4 -5.91 12.99 11.59
N ASN A 5 -5.74 12.37 12.73
CA ASN A 5 -4.60 12.65 13.60
C ASN A 5 -3.32 12.04 13.02
N LEU A 6 -2.80 12.71 11.98
CA LEU A 6 -1.52 12.34 11.34
C LEU A 6 -0.37 12.26 12.35
N ASN A 7 -0.46 13.01 13.46
CA ASN A 7 0.54 13.00 14.51
C ASN A 7 0.67 11.62 15.19
N ALA A 8 -0.40 10.81 15.19
CA ALA A 8 -0.35 9.45 15.72
C ALA A 8 0.63 8.54 14.95
N PHE A 9 0.92 8.86 13.69
CA PHE A 9 1.85 8.10 12.86
C PHE A 9 3.30 8.60 12.93
N ILE A 10 3.60 9.67 13.68
CA ILE A 10 4.95 10.21 13.79
C ILE A 10 5.72 9.43 14.85
N SER A 11 6.80 8.77 14.45
CA SER A 11 7.72 8.08 15.37
C SER A 11 8.69 9.04 16.01
N LYS A 12 9.20 8.64 17.16
CA LYS A 12 10.35 9.29 17.77
C LYS A 12 11.63 9.00 16.99
N LYS A 13 12.62 9.87 17.11
CA LYS A 13 13.99 9.59 16.65
C LYS A 13 14.58 8.49 17.51
N THR A 14 15.42 7.64 16.91
CA THR A 14 16.10 6.53 17.56
C THR A 14 17.58 6.52 17.16
N THR A 15 18.38 5.79 17.91
CA THR A 15 19.77 5.49 17.51
C THR A 15 19.75 4.47 16.39
N PRO A 16 20.45 4.71 15.27
CA PRO A 16 20.51 3.76 14.16
C PRO A 16 21.17 2.44 14.58
N VAL A 17 20.66 1.35 14.05
CA VAL A 17 21.15 -0.02 14.29
C VAL A 17 21.31 -0.77 12.97
N ASP A 18 22.20 -1.76 12.96
CA ASP A 18 22.22 -2.78 11.92
C ASP A 18 20.99 -3.66 12.04
N TYR A 19 20.18 -3.74 10.98
CA TYR A 19 18.97 -4.56 10.99
C TYR A 19 18.70 -5.15 9.60
N LEU A 20 18.28 -6.40 9.58
CA LEU A 20 17.88 -7.10 8.37
C LEU A 20 16.47 -7.64 8.56
N THR A 21 15.61 -7.39 7.63
CA THR A 21 14.23 -7.91 7.66
C THR A 21 13.73 -8.23 6.28
N SER A 22 12.74 -9.11 6.20
CA SER A 22 12.09 -9.48 4.95
C SER A 22 10.60 -9.71 5.17
N TRP A 23 9.79 -9.11 4.32
CA TRP A 23 8.34 -9.24 4.35
C TRP A 23 7.76 -9.53 2.97
N GLU A 24 6.67 -10.26 2.98
CA GLU A 24 5.85 -10.49 1.80
C GLU A 24 4.54 -9.71 1.92
N ALA A 25 4.06 -9.18 0.79
CA ALA A 25 2.75 -8.57 0.70
C ALA A 25 2.05 -8.99 -0.60
N PRO A 26 0.77 -9.33 -0.53
CA PRO A 26 0.02 -9.76 -1.69
C PRO A 26 -0.35 -8.57 -2.59
N SER A 27 -0.57 -8.84 -3.85
CA SER A 27 -1.34 -7.95 -4.71
C SER A 27 -2.82 -7.98 -4.32
N ASN A 28 -3.59 -7.06 -4.86
CA ASN A 28 -5.03 -7.01 -4.62
C ASN A 28 -5.80 -6.70 -5.90
N ILE A 29 -7.00 -7.25 -6.02
CA ILE A 29 -7.93 -6.94 -7.09
C ILE A 29 -9.15 -6.20 -6.53
N ALA A 30 -9.46 -5.03 -7.07
CA ALA A 30 -10.53 -4.20 -6.57
C ALA A 30 -11.86 -4.53 -7.27
N LEU A 31 -12.90 -4.84 -6.48
CA LEU A 31 -14.29 -4.88 -6.93
C LEU A 31 -14.86 -3.47 -7.03
N ILE A 32 -14.65 -2.65 -6.01
CA ILE A 32 -14.96 -1.22 -6.06
C ILE A 32 -13.65 -0.49 -6.29
N LYS A 33 -13.50 0.09 -7.48
CA LYS A 33 -12.24 0.68 -7.94
C LYS A 33 -11.92 2.01 -7.24
N TYR A 34 -10.63 2.22 -6.98
CA TYR A 34 -10.05 3.50 -6.67
C TYR A 34 -9.86 4.31 -7.96
N TRP A 35 -10.69 5.32 -8.18
CA TRP A 35 -10.73 6.07 -9.44
C TRP A 35 -9.89 7.33 -9.44
N GLY A 36 -9.96 8.11 -8.39
CA GLY A 36 -9.26 9.39 -8.29
C GLY A 36 -8.57 9.61 -6.96
N LYS A 37 -7.59 10.49 -6.96
CA LYS A 37 -6.81 10.86 -5.78
C LYS A 37 -6.73 12.37 -5.62
N GLN A 38 -6.57 12.80 -4.39
CA GLN A 38 -6.12 14.14 -4.01
C GLN A 38 -4.63 14.08 -3.64
N ASP A 39 -4.08 15.19 -3.19
CA ASP A 39 -2.72 15.27 -2.69
C ASP A 39 -2.42 14.21 -1.64
N SER A 40 -1.15 13.83 -1.55
CA SER A 40 -0.69 12.79 -0.61
C SER A 40 -1.42 11.45 -0.75
N GLN A 41 -1.89 11.10 -1.96
CA GLN A 41 -2.58 9.84 -2.28
C GLN A 41 -3.90 9.62 -1.52
N ILE A 42 -4.58 10.69 -1.09
CA ILE A 42 -5.91 10.59 -0.48
C ILE A 42 -6.93 10.19 -1.55
N PRO A 43 -7.79 9.17 -1.32
CA PRO A 43 -8.75 8.73 -2.32
C PRO A 43 -9.93 9.70 -2.45
N LYS A 44 -10.45 9.86 -3.65
CA LYS A 44 -11.69 10.64 -3.91
C LYS A 44 -12.97 9.81 -3.74
N ASN A 45 -12.84 8.50 -3.67
CA ASN A 45 -13.93 7.57 -3.40
C ASN A 45 -13.40 6.35 -2.63
N PRO A 46 -14.23 5.72 -1.79
CA PRO A 46 -13.86 4.48 -1.13
C PRO A 46 -13.66 3.35 -2.15
N SER A 47 -12.89 2.36 -1.75
CA SER A 47 -12.58 1.20 -2.58
C SER A 47 -12.49 -0.07 -1.76
N LEU A 48 -12.88 -1.21 -2.36
CA LEU A 48 -12.83 -2.53 -1.75
C LEU A 48 -12.07 -3.47 -2.67
N SER A 49 -11.19 -4.30 -2.09
CA SER A 49 -10.43 -5.30 -2.85
C SER A 49 -10.32 -6.63 -2.13
N PHE A 50 -10.22 -7.70 -2.92
CA PHE A 50 -9.76 -9.01 -2.49
C PHE A 50 -8.23 -9.11 -2.58
N THR A 51 -7.65 -9.89 -1.67
CA THR A 51 -6.24 -10.22 -1.66
C THR A 51 -5.95 -11.35 -2.63
N LEU A 52 -4.97 -11.18 -3.50
CA LEU A 52 -4.46 -12.22 -4.40
C LEU A 52 -3.34 -12.98 -3.68
N SER A 53 -3.70 -14.01 -2.90
CA SER A 53 -2.79 -14.69 -1.96
C SER A 53 -1.56 -15.32 -2.63
N SER A 54 -1.68 -15.77 -3.88
CA SER A 54 -0.57 -16.37 -4.64
C SER A 54 0.29 -15.36 -5.43
N SER A 55 -0.17 -14.10 -5.53
CA SER A 55 0.51 -13.04 -6.26
C SER A 55 1.16 -12.07 -5.28
N VAL A 56 2.36 -12.39 -4.82
CA VAL A 56 3.07 -11.65 -3.76
C VAL A 56 4.32 -10.94 -4.26
N SER A 57 4.63 -9.81 -3.65
CA SER A 57 5.97 -9.20 -3.69
C SER A 57 6.68 -9.47 -2.37
N LYS A 58 7.90 -9.98 -2.43
CA LYS A 58 8.78 -10.13 -1.28
C LYS A 58 9.87 -9.07 -1.33
N THR A 59 10.04 -8.36 -0.23
CA THR A 59 11.07 -7.33 -0.09
C THR A 59 11.93 -7.64 1.12
N GLU A 60 13.24 -7.63 0.92
CA GLU A 60 14.27 -7.68 1.95
C GLU A 60 14.91 -6.30 2.06
N VAL A 61 15.07 -5.80 3.27
CA VAL A 61 15.74 -4.53 3.53
C VAL A 61 16.84 -4.73 4.56
N SER A 62 18.07 -4.38 4.17
CA SER A 62 19.21 -4.24 5.08
C SER A 62 19.37 -2.76 5.44
N PHE A 63 19.25 -2.46 6.73
CA PHE A 63 19.47 -1.15 7.30
C PHE A 63 20.86 -1.10 7.88
N LYS A 64 21.65 -0.12 7.47
CA LYS A 64 23.02 0.11 7.96
C LYS A 64 23.12 1.48 8.61
N PRO A 65 23.66 1.59 9.85
CA PRO A 65 23.92 2.88 10.46
C PRO A 65 24.73 3.76 9.54
N LYS A 66 24.22 4.95 9.30
CA LYS A 66 24.86 5.89 8.41
C LYS A 66 26.04 6.57 9.07
N LYS A 67 27.18 6.60 8.38
CA LYS A 67 28.40 7.26 8.91
C LYS A 67 28.42 8.77 8.67
N SER A 68 27.93 9.22 7.51
CA SER A 68 27.89 10.65 7.12
C SER A 68 27.10 10.86 5.83
N GLY A 69 26.81 12.10 5.47
CA GLY A 69 26.20 12.45 4.18
C GLY A 69 24.67 12.44 4.17
N LYS A 70 24.07 12.45 2.97
CA LYS A 70 22.61 12.44 2.77
C LYS A 70 22.09 11.00 2.78
N PHE A 71 20.81 10.80 3.14
CA PHE A 71 20.12 9.52 3.03
C PHE A 71 20.26 8.95 1.61
N ASP A 72 20.67 7.71 1.51
CA ASP A 72 20.81 6.99 0.24
C ASP A 72 20.38 5.53 0.36
N PHE A 73 20.11 4.92 -0.80
CA PHE A 73 19.73 3.51 -0.88
C PHE A 73 20.06 2.93 -2.25
N ASP A 74 20.30 1.62 -2.27
CA ASP A 74 20.35 0.82 -3.49
C ASP A 74 19.10 -0.05 -3.60
N PHE A 75 18.55 -0.15 -4.81
CA PHE A 75 17.37 -0.97 -5.08
C PHE A 75 17.67 -2.05 -6.13
N TYR A 76 17.45 -3.29 -5.73
CA TYR A 76 17.57 -4.46 -6.59
C TYR A 76 16.18 -5.05 -6.83
N PHE A 77 15.88 -5.32 -8.10
CA PHE A 77 14.69 -6.06 -8.49
C PHE A 77 15.11 -7.29 -9.32
N GLU A 78 14.58 -8.47 -8.95
CA GLU A 78 14.96 -9.75 -9.56
C GLU A 78 16.49 -9.91 -9.60
N LYS A 79 17.15 -9.65 -8.47
CA LYS A 79 18.62 -9.72 -8.27
C LYS A 79 19.45 -8.72 -9.10
N LYS A 80 18.84 -7.84 -9.86
CA LYS A 80 19.53 -6.82 -10.68
C LYS A 80 19.37 -5.44 -10.06
N LEU A 81 20.48 -4.69 -9.99
CA LEU A 81 20.42 -3.28 -9.60
C LEU A 81 19.55 -2.52 -10.60
N LYS A 82 18.62 -1.70 -10.09
CA LYS A 82 17.58 -1.02 -10.86
C LYS A 82 17.56 0.49 -10.56
N PRO A 83 18.50 1.26 -11.08
CA PRO A 83 18.57 2.70 -10.88
C PRO A 83 17.30 3.43 -11.36
N GLU A 84 16.63 2.90 -12.37
CA GLU A 84 15.40 3.47 -12.95
C GLU A 84 14.22 3.53 -11.97
N PHE A 85 14.23 2.75 -10.89
CA PHE A 85 13.23 2.82 -9.81
C PHE A 85 13.58 3.86 -8.74
N LYS A 86 14.84 4.34 -8.69
CA LYS A 86 15.33 5.25 -7.66
C LYS A 86 14.50 6.54 -7.55
N PRO A 87 14.11 7.23 -8.64
CA PRO A 87 13.29 8.44 -8.54
C PRO A 87 11.95 8.24 -7.85
N LYS A 88 11.27 7.13 -8.15
CA LYS A 88 9.97 6.81 -7.53
C LYS A 88 10.12 6.51 -6.04
N LEU A 89 11.15 5.78 -5.66
CA LEU A 89 11.44 5.46 -4.25
C LEU A 89 11.91 6.70 -3.48
N GLN A 90 12.67 7.60 -4.10
CA GLN A 90 13.03 8.89 -3.49
C GLN A 90 11.80 9.73 -3.13
N ILE A 91 10.81 9.79 -4.03
CA ILE A 91 9.53 10.47 -3.76
C ILE A 91 8.82 9.79 -2.56
N PHE A 92 8.80 8.48 -2.52
CA PHE A 92 8.23 7.73 -1.41
C PHE A 92 8.93 8.06 -0.09
N PHE A 93 10.24 7.91 -0.02
CA PHE A 93 11.01 8.20 1.18
C PHE A 93 10.85 9.66 1.65
N LYS A 94 10.82 10.62 0.72
CA LYS A 94 10.55 12.02 1.04
C LYS A 94 9.16 12.23 1.68
N ARG A 95 8.15 11.47 1.26
CA ARG A 95 6.79 11.57 1.82
C ARG A 95 6.67 10.97 3.21
N ILE A 96 7.46 9.95 3.50
CA ILE A 96 7.36 9.22 4.79
C ILE A 96 8.36 9.70 5.84
N GLU A 97 9.39 10.47 5.48
CA GLU A 97 10.48 10.85 6.39
C GLU A 97 10.02 11.62 7.62
N SER A 98 8.90 12.37 7.56
CA SER A 98 8.32 13.06 8.71
C SER A 98 7.63 12.10 9.68
N TYR A 99 7.15 10.96 9.20
CA TYR A 99 6.45 9.94 9.99
C TYR A 99 7.40 8.90 10.60
N ILE A 100 8.55 8.69 9.96
CA ILE A 100 9.60 7.78 10.42
C ILE A 100 10.97 8.46 10.38
N PRO A 101 11.20 9.52 11.19
CA PRO A 101 12.40 10.35 11.10
C PRO A 101 13.70 9.58 11.37
N TRP A 102 13.64 8.41 12.02
CA TRP A 102 14.75 7.51 12.27
C TRP A 102 15.37 6.96 10.97
N ILE A 103 14.66 6.97 9.85
CA ILE A 103 15.15 6.44 8.56
C ILE A 103 16.38 7.19 8.07
N LYS A 104 16.49 8.50 8.39
CA LYS A 104 17.63 9.33 7.99
C LYS A 104 18.97 8.91 8.61
N GLY A 105 18.91 8.11 9.65
CA GLY A 105 20.10 7.55 10.31
C GLY A 105 20.64 6.29 9.63
N HIS A 106 20.03 5.82 8.54
CA HIS A 106 20.41 4.57 7.89
C HIS A 106 20.67 4.76 6.39
N ASP A 107 21.59 3.97 5.85
CA ASP A 107 21.66 3.65 4.42
C ASP A 107 20.98 2.30 4.19
N LEU A 108 20.28 2.14 3.04
CA LEU A 108 19.46 0.97 2.81
C LEU A 108 19.94 0.17 1.58
N ILE A 109 19.90 -1.16 1.70
CA ILE A 109 19.93 -2.06 0.57
C ILE A 109 18.58 -2.75 0.50
N ILE A 110 17.83 -2.47 -0.56
CA ILE A 110 16.47 -2.97 -0.76
C ILE A 110 16.51 -3.98 -1.91
N LYS A 111 16.08 -5.21 -1.63
CA LYS A 111 15.96 -6.28 -2.64
C LYS A 111 14.51 -6.70 -2.73
N SER A 112 13.93 -6.68 -3.92
CA SER A 112 12.54 -7.07 -4.13
C SER A 112 12.40 -8.05 -5.30
N HIS A 113 11.45 -8.97 -5.21
CA HIS A 113 11.04 -9.85 -6.29
C HIS A 113 9.54 -10.14 -6.20
N ASN A 114 8.96 -10.57 -7.32
CA ASN A 114 7.56 -10.92 -7.39
C ASN A 114 7.39 -12.41 -7.68
N SER A 115 6.32 -13.02 -7.17
CA SER A 115 5.89 -14.36 -7.59
C SER A 115 5.14 -14.35 -8.93
N PHE A 116 4.95 -13.18 -9.54
CA PHE A 116 4.19 -12.96 -10.78
C PHE A 116 4.91 -11.98 -11.71
N PRO A 117 4.61 -11.98 -13.04
CA PRO A 117 5.29 -11.12 -13.99
C PRO A 117 5.13 -9.62 -13.68
N HIS A 118 6.24 -8.89 -13.71
CA HIS A 118 6.23 -7.43 -13.54
C HIS A 118 5.54 -6.76 -14.73
N SER A 119 4.84 -5.66 -14.49
CA SER A 119 4.11 -4.87 -15.51
C SER A 119 2.92 -5.57 -16.18
N SER A 120 2.51 -6.73 -15.70
CA SER A 120 1.39 -7.52 -16.24
C SER A 120 -0.02 -7.02 -15.85
N GLY A 121 -0.14 -5.87 -15.21
CA GLY A 121 -1.43 -5.36 -14.73
C GLY A 121 -1.85 -5.88 -13.34
N ILE A 122 -1.08 -6.77 -12.73
CA ILE A 122 -1.36 -7.42 -11.43
C ILE A 122 -0.99 -6.52 -10.24
N ALA A 123 -0.98 -5.21 -10.41
CA ALA A 123 -0.72 -4.23 -9.35
C ALA A 123 0.59 -4.44 -8.55
N SER A 124 1.69 -4.86 -9.20
CA SER A 124 3.00 -5.08 -8.57
C SER A 124 3.51 -3.88 -7.75
N SER A 125 3.14 -2.67 -8.13
CA SER A 125 3.45 -1.47 -7.34
C SER A 125 2.76 -1.44 -5.98
N ALA A 126 1.58 -2.04 -5.86
CA ALA A 126 0.84 -2.09 -4.59
C ALA A 126 1.50 -3.07 -3.63
N SER A 127 1.74 -4.30 -4.06
CA SER A 127 2.38 -5.33 -3.24
C SER A 127 3.81 -4.95 -2.86
N ALA A 128 4.61 -4.38 -3.79
CA ALA A 128 5.97 -3.95 -3.50
C ALA A 128 6.05 -2.82 -2.47
N MET A 129 5.17 -1.80 -2.56
CA MET A 129 5.14 -0.72 -1.55
C MET A 129 4.61 -1.21 -0.21
N ALA A 130 3.68 -2.17 -0.20
CA ALA A 130 3.20 -2.78 1.03
C ALA A 130 4.29 -3.60 1.72
N SER A 131 5.00 -4.48 1.00
CA SER A 131 6.10 -5.27 1.56
C SER A 131 7.26 -4.40 2.06
N LEU A 132 7.62 -3.34 1.33
CA LEU A 132 8.62 -2.36 1.79
C LEU A 132 8.16 -1.66 3.07
N SER A 133 6.89 -1.23 3.13
CA SER A 133 6.36 -0.56 4.33
C SER A 133 6.30 -1.48 5.54
N LEU A 134 6.02 -2.76 5.35
CA LEU A 134 6.09 -3.78 6.40
C LEU A 134 7.53 -3.96 6.92
N CYS A 135 8.54 -3.96 6.03
CA CYS A 135 9.95 -3.97 6.44
C CYS A 135 10.32 -2.73 7.28
N LEU A 136 9.85 -1.54 6.89
CA LEU A 136 10.08 -0.31 7.65
C LEU A 136 9.43 -0.40 9.04
N MET A 137 8.20 -0.88 9.11
CA MET A 137 7.48 -1.05 10.37
C MET A 137 8.09 -2.14 11.27
N ASP A 138 8.74 -3.14 10.68
CA ASP A 138 9.41 -4.18 11.45
C ASP A 138 10.63 -3.63 12.20
N LEU A 139 11.45 -2.80 11.56
CA LEU A 139 12.51 -2.05 12.25
C LEU A 139 11.92 -1.09 13.30
N GLU A 140 10.82 -0.41 12.98
CA GLU A 140 10.18 0.48 13.96
C GLU A 140 9.68 -0.29 15.19
N ARG A 141 9.10 -1.47 15.00
CA ARG A 141 8.69 -2.35 16.11
C ARG A 141 9.91 -2.84 16.93
N HIS A 142 11.06 -3.06 16.30
CA HIS A 142 12.29 -3.35 17.01
C HIS A 142 12.70 -2.19 17.94
N PHE A 143 12.56 -0.94 17.51
CA PHE A 143 12.80 0.24 18.36
C PHE A 143 11.73 0.40 19.46
N PHE A 144 10.50 0.00 19.18
CA PHE A 144 9.34 0.17 20.06
C PHE A 144 8.61 -1.17 20.30
N PRO A 145 9.18 -2.08 21.11
CA PRO A 145 8.63 -3.45 21.28
C PRO A 145 7.21 -3.50 21.85
N SER A 146 6.78 -2.44 22.55
CA SER A 146 5.40 -2.32 23.05
C SER A 146 4.35 -1.98 21.99
N MET A 147 4.76 -1.79 20.73
CA MET A 147 3.85 -1.50 19.62
C MET A 147 2.84 -2.64 19.44
N ASN A 148 1.55 -2.32 19.56
CA ASN A 148 0.52 -3.32 19.35
C ASN A 148 0.37 -3.70 17.87
N LYS A 149 -0.15 -4.89 17.63
CA LYS A 149 -0.29 -5.47 16.28
C LYS A 149 -1.21 -4.64 15.38
N SER A 150 -2.29 -4.09 15.92
CA SER A 150 -3.24 -3.26 15.16
C SER A 150 -2.56 -2.01 14.62
N PHE A 151 -1.87 -1.27 15.49
CA PHE A 151 -1.14 -0.05 15.08
C PHE A 151 -0.02 -0.35 14.08
N PHE A 152 0.70 -1.47 14.25
CA PHE A 152 1.72 -1.92 13.29
C PHE A 152 1.17 -2.00 11.87
N TYR A 153 0.07 -2.72 11.67
CA TYR A 153 -0.54 -2.88 10.34
C TYR A 153 -1.22 -1.59 9.85
N GLN A 154 -1.85 -0.85 10.73
CA GLN A 154 -2.47 0.44 10.41
C GLN A 154 -1.43 1.43 9.86
N LYS A 155 -0.29 1.58 10.55
CA LYS A 155 0.79 2.45 10.11
C LYS A 155 1.51 1.90 8.87
N ALA A 156 1.69 0.58 8.74
CA ALA A 156 2.21 -0.02 7.52
C ALA A 156 1.33 0.32 6.30
N SER A 157 0.01 0.21 6.45
CA SER A 157 -0.97 0.57 5.41
C SER A 157 -0.91 2.06 5.07
N PHE A 158 -0.80 2.92 6.09
CA PHE A 158 -0.62 4.36 5.92
C PHE A 158 0.65 4.68 5.11
N LEU A 159 1.79 4.12 5.46
CA LEU A 159 3.05 4.33 4.75
C LEU A 159 2.99 3.80 3.31
N ALA A 160 2.46 2.59 3.12
CA ALA A 160 2.31 1.96 1.81
C ALA A 160 1.49 2.83 0.86
N ARG A 161 0.40 3.43 1.35
CA ARG A 161 -0.43 4.39 0.60
C ARG A 161 0.38 5.56 0.04
N LEU A 162 1.30 6.10 0.82
CA LEU A 162 2.13 7.24 0.39
C LEU A 162 3.06 6.89 -0.77
N GLY A 163 3.40 5.61 -0.94
CA GLY A 163 4.17 5.11 -2.08
C GLY A 163 3.30 4.77 -3.31
N SER A 164 2.15 4.17 -3.06
CA SER A 164 1.14 3.83 -4.09
C SER A 164 -0.22 3.71 -3.41
N GLY A 165 -1.20 4.53 -3.81
CA GLY A 165 -2.49 4.59 -3.13
C GLY A 165 -3.11 3.23 -2.85
N SER A 166 -3.21 2.37 -3.88
CA SER A 166 -3.76 1.01 -3.75
C SER A 166 -2.94 0.08 -2.83
N ALA A 167 -1.69 0.43 -2.50
CA ALA A 167 -0.85 -0.37 -1.60
C ALA A 167 -1.38 -0.39 -0.16
N ALA A 168 -2.19 0.59 0.23
CA ALA A 168 -2.89 0.55 1.50
C ALA A 168 -3.64 -0.78 1.70
N ARG A 169 -4.24 -1.31 0.62
CA ARG A 169 -5.05 -2.53 0.64
C ARG A 169 -4.25 -3.84 0.49
N SER A 170 -2.93 -3.75 0.32
CA SER A 170 -2.03 -4.92 0.20
C SER A 170 -1.33 -5.29 1.50
N VAL A 171 -1.59 -4.59 2.60
CA VAL A 171 -0.99 -4.85 3.91
C VAL A 171 -1.81 -5.86 4.72
N LEU A 172 -3.12 -5.86 4.53
CA LEU A 172 -4.09 -6.72 5.21
C LEU A 172 -4.85 -7.58 4.18
N GLY A 173 -5.58 -8.57 4.66
CA GLY A 173 -6.46 -9.44 3.86
C GLY A 173 -7.41 -10.21 4.76
N PRO A 174 -8.33 -11.02 4.20
CA PRO A 174 -8.53 -11.35 2.78
C PRO A 174 -9.29 -10.28 1.97
N VAL A 175 -10.08 -9.42 2.61
CA VAL A 175 -10.82 -8.32 1.99
C VAL A 175 -10.50 -7.04 2.73
N THR A 176 -10.19 -5.98 2.00
CA THR A 176 -9.79 -4.70 2.56
C THR A 176 -10.60 -3.55 1.99
N LEU A 177 -10.93 -2.61 2.86
CA LEU A 177 -11.59 -1.34 2.56
C LEU A 177 -10.62 -0.19 2.76
N TRP A 178 -10.63 0.77 1.86
CA TRP A 178 -9.86 2.00 1.98
C TRP A 178 -10.66 3.18 1.43
N GLY A 179 -10.70 4.25 2.20
CA GLY A 179 -11.48 5.45 1.95
C GLY A 179 -12.67 5.56 2.89
N GLU A 180 -13.00 6.78 3.31
CA GLU A 180 -14.17 7.06 4.14
C GLU A 180 -15.45 6.54 3.49
N ASN A 181 -16.32 5.97 4.32
CA ASN A 181 -17.60 5.41 3.92
C ASN A 181 -18.69 5.86 4.90
N ARG A 182 -19.90 6.06 4.39
CA ARG A 182 -21.03 6.57 5.19
C ARG A 182 -21.59 5.53 6.17
N THR A 183 -21.45 4.27 5.86
CA THR A 183 -22.05 3.15 6.63
C THR A 183 -21.07 2.48 7.58
N LEU A 184 -19.76 2.74 7.42
CA LEU A 184 -18.69 2.15 8.25
C LEU A 184 -17.77 3.25 8.78
N GLU A 185 -18.03 3.69 10.00
CA GLU A 185 -17.25 4.76 10.66
C GLU A 185 -15.76 4.41 10.87
N THR A 186 -15.42 3.12 10.88
CA THR A 186 -14.04 2.65 11.01
C THR A 186 -13.19 2.85 9.76
N CYS A 187 -13.82 3.15 8.62
CA CYS A 187 -13.13 3.40 7.36
C CYS A 187 -12.34 4.71 7.40
N SER A 188 -11.17 4.71 6.78
CA SER A 188 -10.26 5.85 6.77
C SER A 188 -9.69 6.13 5.39
N ASN A 189 -9.49 7.40 5.08
CA ASN A 189 -8.74 7.84 3.89
C ASN A 189 -7.22 7.63 4.06
N LEU A 190 -6.74 7.46 5.30
CA LEU A 190 -5.31 7.35 5.59
C LEU A 190 -4.75 5.94 5.44
N TYR A 191 -5.52 4.92 5.78
CA TYR A 191 -5.12 3.52 5.76
C TYR A 191 -6.31 2.62 5.42
N ALA A 192 -6.04 1.40 5.01
CA ALA A 192 -7.07 0.40 4.77
C ALA A 192 -7.38 -0.37 6.06
N ILE A 193 -8.61 -0.85 6.16
CA ILE A 193 -9.08 -1.73 7.23
C ILE A 193 -9.35 -3.13 6.68
N ASN A 194 -9.26 -4.14 7.56
CA ASN A 194 -9.67 -5.51 7.24
C ASN A 194 -11.19 -5.66 7.37
N PHE A 195 -11.83 -6.15 6.32
CA PHE A 195 -13.26 -6.48 6.30
C PHE A 195 -13.50 -8.00 6.39
N GLY A 196 -12.43 -8.79 6.46
CA GLY A 196 -12.51 -10.24 6.37
C GLY A 196 -13.21 -10.93 7.56
N GLU A 197 -13.28 -10.28 8.72
CA GLU A 197 -14.00 -10.80 9.89
C GLU A 197 -15.51 -10.76 9.70
N ASP A 198 -16.01 -9.72 9.04
CA ASP A 198 -17.43 -9.53 8.72
C ASP A 198 -17.86 -10.25 7.42
N LEU A 199 -16.92 -10.88 6.73
CA LEU A 199 -17.16 -11.48 5.42
C LEU A 199 -17.87 -12.83 5.55
N ASN A 200 -19.00 -12.99 4.83
CA ASN A 200 -19.66 -14.28 4.74
C ASN A 200 -18.69 -15.35 4.18
N PRO A 201 -18.67 -16.57 4.74
CA PRO A 201 -17.79 -17.64 4.29
C PRO A 201 -17.81 -17.95 2.79
N VAL A 202 -18.93 -17.75 2.10
CA VAL A 202 -19.06 -17.99 0.66
C VAL A 202 -18.05 -17.16 -0.15
N PHE A 203 -17.70 -15.95 0.30
CA PHE A 203 -16.74 -15.07 -0.37
C PHE A 203 -15.29 -15.39 -0.01
N LYS A 204 -15.02 -16.24 0.97
CA LYS A 204 -13.66 -16.64 1.36
C LYS A 204 -13.02 -17.63 0.39
N SER A 205 -13.83 -18.28 -0.45
CA SER A 205 -13.40 -19.24 -1.47
C SER A 205 -13.25 -18.67 -2.88
N TYR A 206 -13.30 -17.36 -3.05
CA TYR A 206 -13.14 -16.73 -4.36
C TYR A 206 -11.79 -17.09 -4.99
N GLN A 207 -11.87 -17.49 -6.27
CA GLN A 207 -10.70 -17.76 -7.10
C GLN A 207 -10.61 -16.67 -8.17
N ASP A 208 -9.44 -16.08 -8.30
CA ASP A 208 -9.16 -15.09 -9.35
C ASP A 208 -8.15 -15.69 -10.34
N THR A 209 -8.56 -15.81 -11.59
CA THR A 209 -7.71 -16.31 -12.66
C THR A 209 -7.28 -15.16 -13.57
N ILE A 210 -5.98 -14.90 -13.61
CA ILE A 210 -5.42 -13.80 -14.41
C ILE A 210 -4.98 -14.34 -15.77
N LEU A 211 -5.65 -13.87 -16.83
CA LEU A 211 -5.30 -14.19 -18.21
C LEU A 211 -4.29 -13.15 -18.73
N LEU A 212 -3.08 -13.60 -19.03
CA LEU A 212 -2.03 -12.75 -19.62
C LEU A 212 -2.16 -12.75 -21.14
N VAL A 213 -2.95 -11.83 -21.68
CA VAL A 213 -3.17 -11.67 -23.12
C VAL A 213 -1.91 -11.14 -23.82
N ASP A 214 -1.22 -10.22 -23.16
CA ASP A 214 0.04 -9.64 -23.64
C ASP A 214 1.06 -9.58 -22.50
N ARG A 215 2.27 -10.04 -22.78
CA ARG A 215 3.42 -9.96 -21.85
C ARG A 215 4.29 -8.73 -22.07
N GLY A 216 3.87 -7.82 -22.94
CA GLY A 216 4.56 -6.58 -23.25
C GLY A 216 4.60 -5.57 -22.11
N ILE A 217 5.36 -4.50 -22.31
CA ILE A 217 5.46 -3.41 -21.33
C ILE A 217 4.20 -2.54 -21.43
N LYS A 218 3.58 -2.30 -20.29
CA LYS A 218 2.40 -1.42 -20.19
C LYS A 218 2.70 -0.01 -20.71
N VAL A 219 2.00 0.42 -21.76
CA VAL A 219 2.20 1.71 -22.44
C VAL A 219 1.80 2.90 -21.55
N ILE A 220 0.71 2.76 -20.77
CA ILE A 220 0.18 3.83 -19.92
C ILE A 220 0.33 3.44 -18.45
N SER A 221 1.01 4.29 -17.66
CA SER A 221 1.15 4.07 -16.23
C SER A 221 -0.19 4.28 -15.49
N SER A 222 -0.38 3.59 -14.36
CA SER A 222 -1.57 3.78 -13.52
C SER A 222 -1.69 5.21 -12.98
N SER A 223 -0.56 5.89 -12.75
CA SER A 223 -0.57 7.29 -12.33
C SER A 223 -1.19 8.18 -13.40
N LYS A 224 -0.78 8.01 -14.66
CA LYS A 224 -1.36 8.76 -15.79
C LYS A 224 -2.86 8.48 -15.96
N GLY A 225 -3.29 7.23 -15.75
CA GLY A 225 -4.72 6.87 -15.76
C GLY A 225 -5.52 7.59 -14.66
N HIS A 226 -4.98 7.70 -13.45
CA HIS A 226 -5.63 8.46 -12.37
C HIS A 226 -5.64 9.97 -12.64
N ASP A 227 -4.59 10.50 -13.26
CA ASP A 227 -4.49 11.93 -13.57
C ASP A 227 -5.54 12.36 -14.60
N LEU A 228 -5.92 11.48 -15.54
CA LEU A 228 -7.02 11.73 -16.49
C LEU A 228 -8.40 11.94 -15.83
N MET A 229 -8.56 11.50 -14.57
CA MET A 229 -9.81 11.71 -13.83
C MET A 229 -9.95 13.12 -13.23
N HIS A 230 -8.87 13.92 -13.16
CA HIS A 230 -8.92 15.21 -12.49
C HIS A 230 -9.87 16.21 -13.16
N GLU A 231 -9.90 16.24 -14.48
CA GLU A 231 -10.69 17.19 -15.29
C GLU A 231 -11.77 16.49 -16.12
N HIS A 232 -11.96 15.18 -15.90
CA HIS A 232 -12.93 14.43 -16.68
C HIS A 232 -14.36 14.83 -16.31
N PRO A 233 -15.24 15.19 -17.26
CA PRO A 233 -16.58 15.74 -16.98
C PRO A 233 -17.48 14.77 -16.19
N PHE A 234 -17.25 13.46 -16.29
CA PHE A 234 -18.01 12.44 -15.56
C PHE A 234 -17.30 11.94 -14.29
N ALA A 235 -16.19 12.55 -13.86
CA ALA A 235 -15.42 12.08 -12.71
C ALA A 235 -16.25 12.08 -11.42
N SER A 236 -16.98 13.16 -11.12
CA SER A 236 -17.79 13.29 -9.91
C SER A 236 -18.88 12.21 -9.86
N ASN A 237 -19.56 11.94 -10.97
CA ASN A 237 -20.56 10.89 -11.04
C ASN A 237 -19.94 9.49 -10.87
N ARG A 238 -18.73 9.28 -11.37
CA ARG A 238 -18.00 8.02 -11.17
C ARG A 238 -17.63 7.79 -9.71
N PHE A 239 -17.22 8.83 -8.99
CA PHE A 239 -16.92 8.73 -7.55
C PHE A 239 -18.18 8.43 -6.74
N LEU A 240 -19.28 9.13 -7.04
CA LEU A 240 -20.58 8.88 -6.41
C LEU A 240 -21.07 7.45 -6.68
N GLN A 241 -21.00 6.99 -7.92
CA GLN A 241 -21.37 5.62 -8.29
C GLN A 241 -20.54 4.58 -7.52
N ALA A 242 -19.22 4.79 -7.39
CA ALA A 242 -18.35 3.88 -6.64
C ALA A 242 -18.75 3.81 -5.16
N SER A 243 -19.11 4.94 -4.55
CA SER A 243 -19.60 5.01 -3.17
C SER A 243 -20.93 4.27 -3.02
N ASN A 244 -21.90 4.53 -3.89
CA ASN A 244 -23.20 3.86 -3.86
C ASN A 244 -23.09 2.34 -4.09
N ASN A 245 -22.22 1.92 -5.02
CA ASN A 245 -21.96 0.50 -5.26
C ASN A 245 -21.34 -0.17 -4.03
N LEU A 246 -20.44 0.53 -3.31
CA LEU A 246 -19.88 -0.02 -2.06
C LEU A 246 -20.96 -0.15 -1.00
N ASP A 247 -21.79 0.86 -0.79
CA ASP A 247 -22.88 0.85 0.20
C ASP A 247 -23.86 -0.31 -0.06
N SER A 248 -24.14 -0.62 -1.34
CA SER A 248 -24.96 -1.76 -1.73
C SER A 248 -24.25 -3.10 -1.58
N LEU A 249 -22.93 -3.15 -1.79
CA LEU A 249 -22.15 -4.39 -1.76
C LEU A 249 -21.88 -4.88 -0.33
N LEU A 250 -21.64 -3.97 0.62
CA LEU A 250 -21.26 -4.33 1.98
C LEU A 250 -22.28 -5.25 2.70
N PRO A 251 -23.60 -4.97 2.66
CA PRO A 251 -24.60 -5.88 3.24
C PRO A 251 -24.58 -7.26 2.59
N ILE A 252 -24.43 -7.32 1.27
CA ILE A 252 -24.36 -8.60 0.53
C ILE A 252 -23.14 -9.40 0.97
N MET A 253 -21.99 -8.75 1.10
CA MET A 253 -20.77 -9.44 1.53
C MET A 253 -20.83 -9.95 2.98
N LYS A 254 -21.71 -9.39 3.81
CA LYS A 254 -21.98 -9.89 5.18
C LYS A 254 -22.98 -11.04 5.18
N SER A 255 -24.04 -10.96 4.37
CA SER A 255 -25.13 -11.96 4.40
C SER A 255 -24.86 -13.19 3.53
N GLY A 256 -24.21 -13.07 2.42
CA GLY A 256 -24.00 -14.11 1.41
C GLY A 256 -24.91 -13.96 0.23
#